data_690817c32283d46e894e44debf0d36ff
#
_entry.id   690817c32283d46e894e44debf0d36ff
#
_cell.length_a   1.000
_cell.length_b   1.000
_cell.length_c   1.000
_cell.angle_alpha   90.00
_cell.angle_beta   90.00
_cell.angle_gamma   90.00
#
_symmetry.space_group_name_H-M   'P 1'
#
loop_
_entity.id
_entity.type
_entity.pdbx_description
1 polymer ?
#
loop_
_entity_poly.entity_id
_entity_poly.type
_entity_poly.pdbx_seq_one_letter_code
_entity_poly.pdbx_strand_id
1 'polypeptide(L)'
;MSISRRTLLTASVSGLSLLGLAACTRTTPTPATPTATPSTMPTPTPTPGATGLPEPTAFARSDWAGDPFARGSGSFLRPGATTADREALARPIQDRVFFAGEATSADRPGTVAGAYASGLRAAGEVDRAGAGSERVAVVGAGIAGTAAARALRDAGHDVVLVEARADLGGRIRAAGGTGWPHPAELGALWIAADDDDLLRDAIEAAGITRYGLALVAEDRGPDGAVLGPSSAGSDAVAAARAWALAQPGAVSLAAALRETGGDALPTEGGAASPAARLAAILATDVAIAHGAAPDELSGARGLDEPAPVGNVAVTGGFAGLVQHLLRDQDIDVLRESTVSRIAYGNGRVGLRLGSGESLSVDRVVVTVPLGVLQEGAIAFDPALPSSHDVAIRALGPGRADRIWLRFAEPFWSTTATVWTSYDEDGRFTRWYNLMPISGEPVLMAEVGAEAAERVAAMDDEALRAAALRSLAPFADTELLATPEPTTTGEPRATPTP
;
A
#
# COMPACT_ATOMS: atom_id res chain seq x y z
N MET A 1 -35.67 -12.84 -21.70
CA MET A 1 -35.59 -14.20 -21.13
C MET A 1 -34.20 -14.35 -20.56
N SER A 2 -34.10 -14.23 -19.23
CA SER A 2 -32.85 -14.32 -18.47
C SER A 2 -32.68 -15.78 -18.05
N ILE A 3 -31.62 -16.43 -18.49
CA ILE A 3 -31.26 -17.80 -18.07
C ILE A 3 -30.24 -17.66 -16.93
N SER A 4 -30.71 -17.94 -15.73
CA SER A 4 -29.88 -18.00 -14.52
C SER A 4 -28.94 -19.21 -14.59
N ARG A 5 -27.63 -19.03 -14.33
CA ARG A 5 -26.58 -20.07 -14.29
C ARG A 5 -26.66 -21.03 -13.09
N ARG A 6 -27.81 -21.15 -12.42
CA ARG A 6 -28.00 -22.07 -11.28
C ARG A 6 -28.50 -23.47 -11.61
N THR A 7 -28.59 -23.86 -12.87
CA THR A 7 -29.19 -25.15 -13.23
C THR A 7 -28.31 -25.96 -14.21
N LEU A 8 -27.09 -26.31 -13.79
CA LEU A 8 -26.28 -27.29 -14.51
C LEU A 8 -25.16 -27.85 -13.61
N LEU A 9 -25.56 -28.66 -12.60
CA LEU A 9 -24.66 -29.62 -11.94
C LEU A 9 -25.50 -30.59 -11.08
N THR A 10 -26.38 -31.37 -11.74
CA THR A 10 -26.91 -32.62 -11.22
C THR A 10 -27.19 -33.56 -12.40
N ALA A 11 -26.21 -34.39 -12.72
CA ALA A 11 -26.47 -35.70 -13.34
C ALA A 11 -25.19 -36.54 -13.30
N SER A 12 -25.35 -37.70 -12.65
CA SER A 12 -24.74 -38.98 -12.97
C SER A 12 -23.36 -39.33 -12.45
N VAL A 13 -23.30 -40.08 -11.33
CA VAL A 13 -22.63 -41.39 -11.35
C VAL A 13 -23.42 -42.36 -10.49
N SER A 14 -24.06 -43.34 -11.13
CA SER A 14 -24.64 -44.52 -10.52
C SER A 14 -23.64 -45.68 -10.64
N GLY A 15 -23.51 -46.46 -9.56
CA GLY A 15 -23.25 -47.89 -9.66
C GLY A 15 -21.85 -48.37 -9.34
N LEU A 16 -21.66 -49.00 -8.21
CA LEU A 16 -21.48 -50.46 -8.08
C LEU A 16 -21.28 -50.85 -6.60
N SER A 17 -22.23 -51.65 -6.14
CA SER A 17 -22.19 -52.37 -4.88
C SER A 17 -21.28 -53.59 -5.01
N LEU A 18 -20.51 -53.91 -3.97
CA LEU A 18 -20.04 -55.26 -3.68
C LEU A 18 -19.95 -55.48 -2.17
N LEU A 19 -20.73 -56.45 -1.74
CA LEU A 19 -20.80 -57.01 -0.37
C LEU A 19 -19.49 -57.73 0.01
N GLY A 20 -19.07 -57.58 1.24
CA GLY A 20 -18.04 -58.40 1.89
C GLY A 20 -18.34 -58.58 3.37
N LEU A 21 -18.60 -59.81 3.74
CA LEU A 21 -19.12 -60.28 5.04
C LEU A 21 -18.18 -59.97 6.26
N ALA A 22 -18.86 -59.82 7.38
CA ALA A 22 -18.33 -59.70 8.70
C ALA A 22 -17.63 -60.97 9.22
N ALA A 23 -16.53 -60.78 9.96
CA ALA A 23 -16.07 -61.75 10.95
C ALA A 23 -15.72 -61.01 12.24
N CYS A 24 -16.52 -61.24 13.27
CA CYS A 24 -16.25 -60.81 14.66
C CYS A 24 -15.11 -61.64 15.25
N THR A 25 -14.02 -61.00 15.65
CA THR A 25 -13.07 -61.58 16.62
C THR A 25 -12.97 -60.66 17.81
N ARG A 26 -13.34 -61.16 18.98
CA ARG A 26 -13.10 -60.52 20.27
C ARG A 26 -11.61 -60.50 20.54
N THR A 27 -11.07 -59.33 20.78
CA THR A 27 -9.75 -59.14 21.38
C THR A 27 -9.87 -58.51 22.73
N THR A 28 -9.26 -59.11 23.70
CA THR A 28 -9.07 -58.71 25.09
C THR A 28 -8.29 -57.41 25.21
N PRO A 29 -8.57 -56.52 26.18
CA PRO A 29 -7.84 -55.29 26.36
C PRO A 29 -6.45 -55.49 26.90
N THR A 30 -5.43 -55.00 26.18
CA THR A 30 -4.07 -54.86 26.62
C THR A 30 -3.92 -53.64 27.55
N PRO A 31 -3.10 -53.74 28.63
CA PRO A 31 -2.95 -52.64 29.58
C PRO A 31 -2.25 -51.41 28.90
N ALA A 32 -2.73 -50.23 29.24
CA ALA A 32 -2.25 -48.97 28.74
C ALA A 32 -0.79 -48.70 29.10
N THR A 33 0.04 -48.44 28.10
CA THR A 33 1.41 -47.89 28.23
C THR A 33 1.33 -46.44 28.69
N PRO A 34 2.15 -45.98 29.64
CA PRO A 34 2.11 -44.59 30.08
C PRO A 34 2.46 -43.64 28.90
N THR A 35 1.57 -42.67 28.68
CA THR A 35 1.75 -41.59 27.70
C THR A 35 2.97 -40.76 28.07
N ALA A 36 3.99 -40.77 27.20
CA ALA A 36 5.13 -39.87 27.33
C ALA A 36 4.64 -38.43 27.18
N THR A 37 4.96 -37.60 28.15
CA THR A 37 4.80 -36.14 28.11
C THR A 37 5.52 -35.61 26.86
N PRO A 38 4.88 -34.74 26.03
CA PRO A 38 5.59 -34.17 24.89
C PRO A 38 6.77 -33.33 25.41
N SER A 39 7.98 -33.77 25.06
CA SER A 39 9.20 -32.99 25.24
C SER A 39 9.07 -31.77 24.36
N THR A 40 9.00 -30.59 24.95
CA THR A 40 9.12 -29.32 24.21
C THR A 40 10.50 -29.32 23.55
N MET A 41 10.52 -29.47 22.22
CA MET A 41 11.73 -29.20 21.44
C MET A 41 12.13 -27.74 21.70
N PRO A 42 13.39 -27.46 22.00
CA PRO A 42 13.85 -26.08 22.08
C PRO A 42 13.62 -25.42 20.73
N THR A 43 12.99 -24.25 20.75
CA THR A 43 12.87 -23.40 19.57
C THR A 43 14.28 -23.13 19.03
N PRO A 44 14.57 -23.39 17.75
CA PRO A 44 15.92 -23.15 17.22
C PRO A 44 16.27 -21.68 17.41
N THR A 45 17.39 -21.41 18.04
CA THR A 45 17.98 -20.07 18.12
C THR A 45 18.26 -19.60 16.68
N PRO A 46 17.78 -18.43 16.24
CA PRO A 46 18.02 -17.97 14.88
C PRO A 46 19.53 -17.77 14.66
N THR A 47 20.04 -18.38 13.60
CA THR A 47 21.45 -18.21 13.19
C THR A 47 21.63 -16.76 12.72
N PRO A 48 22.63 -16.02 13.19
CA PRO A 48 22.91 -14.68 12.69
C PRO A 48 23.22 -14.73 11.18
N GLY A 49 22.55 -13.88 10.39
CA GLY A 49 22.86 -13.71 8.98
C GLY A 49 24.25 -13.07 8.75
N ALA A 50 24.63 -12.87 7.49
CA ALA A 50 25.92 -12.26 7.10
C ALA A 50 26.13 -10.85 7.67
N THR A 51 25.09 -10.19 8.18
CA THR A 51 25.11 -8.86 8.82
C THR A 51 25.31 -8.91 10.33
N GLY A 52 25.33 -10.09 10.96
CA GLY A 52 25.31 -10.25 12.41
C GLY A 52 23.95 -9.97 13.08
N LEU A 53 22.94 -9.55 12.32
CA LEU A 53 21.57 -9.37 12.79
C LEU A 53 20.77 -10.68 12.68
N PRO A 54 19.72 -10.87 13.51
CA PRO A 54 18.83 -12.01 13.38
C PRO A 54 18.07 -11.98 12.06
N GLU A 55 17.84 -13.15 11.48
CA GLU A 55 16.97 -13.27 10.30
C GLU A 55 15.51 -12.99 10.68
N PRO A 56 14.77 -12.28 9.84
CA PRO A 56 13.36 -12.05 10.08
C PRO A 56 12.55 -13.35 9.98
N THR A 57 11.63 -13.53 10.89
CA THR A 57 10.71 -14.68 10.92
C THR A 57 9.56 -14.56 9.94
N ALA A 58 9.26 -13.33 9.49
CA ALA A 58 8.33 -13.05 8.40
C ALA A 58 8.83 -11.86 7.57
N PHE A 59 8.53 -11.91 6.28
CA PHE A 59 8.91 -10.93 5.28
C PHE A 59 7.75 -10.71 4.31
N ALA A 60 7.49 -9.44 3.97
CA ALA A 60 6.58 -9.08 2.91
C ALA A 60 7.03 -7.79 2.22
N ARG A 61 6.70 -7.66 0.95
CA ARG A 61 6.98 -6.44 0.17
C ARG A 61 5.89 -6.13 -0.82
N SER A 62 5.79 -4.87 -1.25
CA SER A 62 5.02 -4.45 -2.42
C SER A 62 5.92 -4.22 -3.64
N ASP A 63 5.28 -4.15 -4.80
CA ASP A 63 5.81 -3.64 -6.07
C ASP A 63 4.63 -3.07 -6.84
N TRP A 64 4.29 -1.82 -6.55
CA TRP A 64 3.12 -1.19 -7.16
C TRP A 64 3.33 -0.77 -8.60
N ALA A 65 4.56 -0.44 -8.97
CA ALA A 65 4.89 -0.07 -10.34
C ALA A 65 4.86 -1.29 -11.28
N GLY A 66 5.33 -2.46 -10.81
CA GLY A 66 5.30 -3.73 -11.53
C GLY A 66 3.92 -4.38 -11.59
N ASP A 67 2.99 -3.99 -10.71
CA ASP A 67 1.64 -4.53 -10.68
C ASP A 67 0.80 -4.03 -11.88
N PRO A 68 0.32 -4.90 -12.79
CA PRO A 68 -0.34 -4.50 -14.04
C PRO A 68 -1.66 -3.77 -13.85
N PHE A 69 -2.29 -3.89 -12.68
CA PHE A 69 -3.56 -3.25 -12.36
C PHE A 69 -3.42 -2.06 -11.40
N ALA A 70 -2.19 -1.69 -11.03
CA ALA A 70 -1.87 -0.48 -10.27
C ALA A 70 -1.00 0.47 -11.07
N ARG A 71 0.13 -0.02 -11.60
CA ARG A 71 1.13 0.74 -12.39
C ARG A 71 1.56 2.02 -11.69
N GLY A 72 1.71 1.93 -10.37
CA GLY A 72 2.12 3.00 -9.49
C GLY A 72 1.40 2.99 -8.15
N SER A 73 2.03 3.61 -7.15
CA SER A 73 1.56 3.67 -5.76
C SER A 73 0.52 4.77 -5.53
N GLY A 74 0.78 5.97 -6.02
CA GLY A 74 -0.07 7.15 -5.92
C GLY A 74 0.24 8.11 -7.07
N SER A 75 -0.54 9.18 -7.22
CA SER A 75 -0.31 10.17 -8.28
C SER A 75 0.36 11.42 -7.72
N PHE A 76 1.22 12.06 -8.53
CA PHE A 76 1.91 13.30 -8.19
C PHE A 76 1.86 14.32 -9.33
N LEU A 77 2.15 15.59 -9.04
CA LEU A 77 2.23 16.67 -10.02
C LEU A 77 3.60 16.72 -10.71
N ARG A 78 3.64 16.47 -12.02
CA ARG A 78 4.84 16.68 -12.84
C ARG A 78 5.14 18.19 -13.02
N PRO A 79 6.33 18.59 -13.44
CA PRO A 79 6.63 19.97 -13.77
C PRO A 79 5.59 20.57 -14.73
N GLY A 80 5.00 21.69 -14.34
CA GLY A 80 3.94 22.37 -15.07
C GLY A 80 2.51 21.91 -14.76
N ALA A 81 2.32 20.77 -14.09
CA ALA A 81 1.02 20.33 -13.64
C ALA A 81 0.54 21.11 -12.41
N THR A 82 -0.78 21.14 -12.27
CA THR A 82 -1.48 21.81 -11.16
C THR A 82 -2.68 20.99 -10.70
N THR A 83 -3.30 21.37 -9.60
CA THR A 83 -4.56 20.76 -9.12
C THR A 83 -5.70 20.84 -10.16
N ALA A 84 -5.68 21.82 -11.07
CA ALA A 84 -6.64 21.91 -12.17
C ALA A 84 -6.57 20.72 -13.14
N ASP A 85 -5.43 20.05 -13.25
CA ASP A 85 -5.31 18.82 -14.04
C ASP A 85 -6.06 17.66 -13.37
N ARG A 86 -6.04 17.57 -12.03
CA ARG A 86 -6.86 16.61 -11.28
C ARG A 86 -8.34 16.86 -11.45
N GLU A 87 -8.75 18.14 -11.39
CA GLU A 87 -10.13 18.55 -11.65
C GLU A 87 -10.54 18.26 -13.10
N ALA A 88 -9.64 18.46 -14.07
CA ALA A 88 -9.91 18.15 -15.47
C ALA A 88 -10.10 16.65 -15.69
N LEU A 89 -9.28 15.81 -15.04
CA LEU A 89 -9.44 14.35 -15.06
C LEU A 89 -10.77 13.91 -14.40
N ALA A 90 -11.22 14.63 -13.39
CA ALA A 90 -12.46 14.33 -12.66
C ALA A 90 -13.74 14.65 -13.46
N ARG A 91 -13.68 15.49 -14.51
CA ARG A 91 -14.87 15.95 -15.22
C ARG A 91 -15.62 14.83 -15.92
N PRO A 92 -16.95 14.78 -15.81
CA PRO A 92 -17.75 13.83 -16.57
C PRO A 92 -17.66 14.08 -18.08
N ILE A 93 -17.76 13.00 -18.86
CA ILE A 93 -17.82 13.07 -20.32
C ILE A 93 -19.25 12.74 -20.77
N GLN A 94 -19.91 13.68 -21.43
CA GLN A 94 -21.26 13.55 -22.02
C GLN A 94 -22.31 12.99 -21.04
N ASP A 95 -22.15 13.20 -19.74
CA ASP A 95 -22.97 12.59 -18.69
C ASP A 95 -23.08 11.05 -18.81
N ARG A 96 -22.07 10.40 -19.37
CA ARG A 96 -22.01 8.96 -19.58
C ARG A 96 -20.82 8.29 -18.92
N VAL A 97 -19.64 8.95 -18.94
CA VAL A 97 -18.41 8.44 -18.33
C VAL A 97 -17.99 9.39 -17.22
N PHE A 98 -17.83 8.86 -16.03
CA PHE A 98 -17.44 9.56 -14.81
C PHE A 98 -16.13 9.00 -14.31
N PHE A 99 -15.31 9.83 -13.67
CA PHE A 99 -14.01 9.40 -13.18
C PHE A 99 -13.89 9.59 -11.68
N ALA A 100 -13.35 8.60 -10.98
CA ALA A 100 -13.00 8.69 -9.57
C ALA A 100 -11.67 7.95 -9.31
N GLY A 101 -11.15 8.05 -8.11
CA GLY A 101 -9.84 7.57 -7.69
C GLY A 101 -9.02 8.73 -7.14
N GLU A 102 -7.95 8.42 -6.39
CA GLU A 102 -7.12 9.42 -5.73
C GLU A 102 -6.54 10.47 -6.69
N ALA A 103 -6.27 10.09 -7.95
CA ALA A 103 -5.74 10.98 -8.97
C ALA A 103 -6.72 12.10 -9.38
N THR A 104 -8.02 11.91 -9.15
CA THR A 104 -9.08 12.90 -9.40
C THR A 104 -9.41 13.77 -8.19
N SER A 105 -8.70 13.57 -7.06
CA SER A 105 -8.87 14.37 -5.85
C SER A 105 -7.91 15.57 -5.90
N ALA A 106 -8.45 16.79 -5.89
CA ALA A 106 -7.67 18.01 -5.85
C ALA A 106 -7.11 18.28 -4.44
N ASP A 107 -7.87 17.91 -3.41
CA ASP A 107 -7.56 18.25 -2.02
C ASP A 107 -6.67 17.22 -1.33
N ARG A 108 -6.87 15.92 -1.63
CA ARG A 108 -6.20 14.80 -0.95
C ARG A 108 -5.74 13.71 -1.93
N PRO A 109 -4.90 14.06 -2.92
CA PRO A 109 -4.38 13.07 -3.87
C PRO A 109 -3.50 12.03 -3.17
N GLY A 110 -3.38 10.85 -3.76
CA GLY A 110 -2.54 9.77 -3.21
C GLY A 110 -3.08 9.12 -1.93
N THR A 111 -4.23 9.54 -1.40
CA THR A 111 -4.77 9.09 -0.11
C THR A 111 -6.05 8.25 -0.24
N VAL A 112 -6.33 7.45 0.81
CA VAL A 112 -7.60 6.71 0.94
C VAL A 112 -8.77 7.66 1.04
N ALA A 113 -8.63 8.77 1.79
CA ALA A 113 -9.66 9.77 1.97
C ALA A 113 -10.04 10.43 0.64
N GLY A 114 -9.05 10.87 -0.15
CA GLY A 114 -9.29 11.45 -1.47
C GLY A 114 -9.93 10.46 -2.45
N ALA A 115 -9.48 9.19 -2.43
CA ALA A 115 -10.08 8.16 -3.24
C ALA A 115 -11.55 7.89 -2.84
N TYR A 116 -11.83 7.76 -1.54
CA TYR A 116 -13.17 7.54 -0.99
C TYR A 116 -14.11 8.70 -1.36
N ALA A 117 -13.72 9.94 -1.06
CA ALA A 117 -14.49 11.13 -1.38
C ALA A 117 -14.74 11.28 -2.88
N SER A 118 -13.76 10.96 -3.74
CA SER A 118 -13.94 10.99 -5.20
C SER A 118 -14.98 9.99 -5.69
N GLY A 119 -15.08 8.81 -5.05
CA GLY A 119 -16.11 7.83 -5.34
C GLY A 119 -17.52 8.37 -5.03
N LEU A 120 -17.69 8.95 -3.85
CA LEU A 120 -18.95 9.58 -3.43
C LEU A 120 -19.34 10.75 -4.36
N ARG A 121 -18.34 11.60 -4.76
CA ARG A 121 -18.54 12.69 -5.72
C ARG A 121 -19.05 12.15 -7.06
N ALA A 122 -18.40 11.14 -7.63
CA ALA A 122 -18.77 10.58 -8.92
C ALA A 122 -20.16 9.92 -8.88
N ALA A 123 -20.52 9.25 -7.78
CA ALA A 123 -21.86 8.71 -7.58
C ALA A 123 -22.93 9.82 -7.58
N GLY A 124 -22.68 10.91 -6.85
CA GLY A 124 -23.58 12.08 -6.84
C GLY A 124 -23.66 12.80 -8.19
N GLU A 125 -22.61 12.76 -9.02
CA GLU A 125 -22.63 13.28 -10.39
C GLU A 125 -23.49 12.40 -11.30
N VAL A 126 -23.38 11.07 -11.18
CA VAL A 126 -24.23 10.10 -11.90
C VAL A 126 -25.70 10.32 -11.56
N ASP A 127 -26.04 10.38 -10.28
CA ASP A 127 -27.41 10.56 -9.79
C ASP A 127 -28.02 11.87 -10.32
N ARG A 128 -27.29 12.98 -10.26
CA ARG A 128 -27.73 14.29 -10.79
C ARG A 128 -27.88 14.32 -12.30
N ALA A 129 -27.10 13.54 -13.04
CA ALA A 129 -27.17 13.46 -14.49
C ALA A 129 -28.27 12.49 -14.98
N GLY A 130 -28.75 11.59 -14.11
CA GLY A 130 -29.80 10.59 -14.39
C GLY A 130 -31.21 11.14 -14.25
N ALA A 131 -32.20 10.40 -14.81
CA ALA A 131 -33.61 10.71 -14.72
C ALA A 131 -34.38 9.66 -13.88
N GLY A 132 -33.72 8.97 -12.97
CA GLY A 132 -34.29 7.92 -12.13
C GLY A 132 -33.32 6.72 -12.01
N SER A 133 -33.85 5.53 -11.69
CA SER A 133 -33.03 4.33 -11.59
C SER A 133 -32.43 3.94 -12.93
N GLU A 134 -31.11 3.87 -13.00
CA GLU A 134 -30.33 3.49 -14.18
C GLU A 134 -29.42 2.31 -13.85
N ARG A 135 -28.98 1.58 -14.89
CA ARG A 135 -27.95 0.58 -14.74
C ARG A 135 -26.56 1.22 -14.89
N VAL A 136 -25.75 1.14 -13.84
CA VAL A 136 -24.44 1.80 -13.78
C VAL A 136 -23.35 0.75 -13.59
N ALA A 137 -22.32 0.80 -14.45
CA ALA A 137 -21.11 0.03 -14.22
C ALA A 137 -20.09 0.86 -13.45
N VAL A 138 -19.42 0.24 -12.47
CA VAL A 138 -18.25 0.81 -11.79
C VAL A 138 -17.05 -0.08 -12.15
N VAL A 139 -16.02 0.51 -12.77
CA VAL A 139 -14.83 -0.19 -13.22
C VAL A 139 -13.69 0.03 -12.22
N GLY A 140 -13.32 -1.04 -11.50
CA GLY A 140 -12.38 -1.06 -10.40
C GLY A 140 -13.06 -1.14 -9.04
N ALA A 141 -12.69 -2.14 -8.22
CA ALA A 141 -13.21 -2.34 -6.88
C ALA A 141 -12.19 -1.93 -5.79
N GLY A 142 -11.43 -0.87 -6.04
CA GLY A 142 -10.72 -0.13 -5.01
C GLY A 142 -11.67 0.69 -4.14
N ILE A 143 -11.15 1.42 -3.15
CA ILE A 143 -11.98 2.19 -2.22
C ILE A 143 -12.87 3.24 -2.93
N ALA A 144 -12.39 3.87 -4.00
CA ALA A 144 -13.20 4.82 -4.78
C ALA A 144 -14.37 4.12 -5.48
N GLY A 145 -14.12 2.95 -6.10
CA GLY A 145 -15.16 2.20 -6.79
C GLY A 145 -16.18 1.59 -5.84
N THR A 146 -15.75 1.04 -4.71
CA THR A 146 -16.67 0.47 -3.71
C THR A 146 -17.52 1.55 -3.04
N ALA A 147 -16.95 2.74 -2.78
CA ALA A 147 -17.69 3.89 -2.27
C ALA A 147 -18.72 4.38 -3.28
N ALA A 148 -18.33 4.47 -4.57
CA ALA A 148 -19.25 4.86 -5.64
C ALA A 148 -20.38 3.82 -5.82
N ALA A 149 -20.03 2.54 -5.84
CA ALA A 149 -21.00 1.46 -6.00
C ALA A 149 -22.02 1.43 -4.86
N ARG A 150 -21.56 1.60 -3.62
CA ARG A 150 -22.43 1.71 -2.44
C ARG A 150 -23.38 2.92 -2.56
N ALA A 151 -22.84 4.09 -2.81
CA ALA A 151 -23.64 5.32 -2.90
C ALA A 151 -24.67 5.28 -4.03
N LEU A 152 -24.29 4.72 -5.20
CA LEU A 152 -25.22 4.51 -6.32
C LEU A 152 -26.33 3.52 -5.96
N ARG A 153 -25.99 2.44 -5.25
CA ARG A 153 -26.97 1.47 -4.81
C ARG A 153 -27.96 2.06 -3.80
N ASP A 154 -27.44 2.85 -2.84
CA ASP A 154 -28.25 3.57 -1.86
C ASP A 154 -29.17 4.62 -2.53
N ALA A 155 -28.77 5.19 -3.67
CA ALA A 155 -29.59 6.08 -4.51
C ALA A 155 -30.61 5.31 -5.39
N GLY A 156 -30.59 3.97 -5.38
CA GLY A 156 -31.59 3.13 -6.07
C GLY A 156 -31.21 2.72 -7.49
N HIS A 157 -29.95 2.87 -7.89
CA HIS A 157 -29.46 2.39 -9.19
C HIS A 157 -29.19 0.87 -9.19
N ASP A 158 -29.27 0.24 -10.38
CA ASP A 158 -28.79 -1.13 -10.63
C ASP A 158 -27.29 -1.10 -10.90
N VAL A 159 -26.46 -1.62 -9.96
CA VAL A 159 -25.01 -1.46 -9.99
C VAL A 159 -24.31 -2.76 -10.33
N VAL A 160 -23.42 -2.72 -11.31
CA VAL A 160 -22.43 -3.78 -11.59
C VAL A 160 -21.03 -3.26 -11.33
N LEU A 161 -20.32 -3.90 -10.40
CA LEU A 161 -18.92 -3.58 -10.04
C LEU A 161 -18.00 -4.58 -10.76
N VAL A 162 -17.09 -4.06 -11.61
CA VAL A 162 -16.18 -4.86 -12.42
C VAL A 162 -14.75 -4.72 -11.89
N GLU A 163 -14.15 -5.82 -11.45
CA GLU A 163 -12.80 -5.87 -10.89
C GLU A 163 -11.92 -6.82 -11.70
N ALA A 164 -10.71 -6.36 -12.02
CA ALA A 164 -9.75 -7.14 -12.81
C ALA A 164 -9.12 -8.28 -12.01
N ARG A 165 -9.03 -8.16 -10.69
CA ARG A 165 -8.42 -9.14 -9.78
C ARG A 165 -9.46 -10.08 -9.19
N ALA A 166 -8.97 -11.18 -8.59
CA ALA A 166 -9.76 -12.04 -7.72
C ALA A 166 -10.13 -11.33 -6.40
N ASP A 167 -9.22 -10.48 -5.88
CA ASP A 167 -9.38 -9.74 -4.63
C ASP A 167 -9.82 -8.30 -4.87
N LEU A 168 -10.63 -7.77 -3.96
CA LEU A 168 -11.09 -6.39 -3.96
C LEU A 168 -10.13 -5.51 -3.14
N GLY A 169 -10.17 -4.20 -3.37
CA GLY A 169 -9.41 -3.21 -2.59
C GLY A 169 -8.37 -2.44 -3.41
N GLY A 170 -7.93 -2.97 -4.54
CA GLY A 170 -6.92 -2.32 -5.40
C GLY A 170 -5.59 -2.13 -4.67
N ARG A 171 -5.20 -0.86 -4.39
CA ARG A 171 -4.00 -0.51 -3.61
C ARG A 171 -4.20 -0.59 -2.09
N ILE A 172 -5.37 -0.96 -1.63
CA ILE A 172 -5.63 -1.47 -0.27
C ILE A 172 -5.37 -2.97 -0.31
N ARG A 173 -4.19 -3.38 0.12
CA ARG A 173 -3.76 -4.78 0.13
C ARG A 173 -2.81 -5.01 1.28
N ALA A 174 -2.97 -6.14 1.95
CA ALA A 174 -2.08 -6.57 3.01
C ALA A 174 -1.55 -7.98 2.73
N ALA A 175 -0.34 -8.27 3.18
CA ALA A 175 0.11 -9.63 3.37
C ALA A 175 -0.50 -10.16 4.66
N GLY A 176 -1.17 -11.30 4.57
CA GLY A 176 -1.80 -11.96 5.72
C GLY A 176 -1.18 -13.33 6.00
N GLY A 177 -1.68 -14.00 7.03
CA GLY A 177 -1.28 -15.34 7.43
C GLY A 177 -0.73 -15.40 8.84
N THR A 178 -0.32 -16.60 9.27
CA THR A 178 0.12 -16.89 10.64
C THR A 178 1.44 -16.23 11.04
N GLY A 179 2.13 -15.59 10.08
CA GLY A 179 3.43 -14.93 10.31
C GLY A 179 3.32 -13.50 10.86
N TRP A 180 2.13 -12.89 10.91
CA TRP A 180 1.96 -11.49 11.26
C TRP A 180 0.99 -11.31 12.43
N PRO A 181 1.31 -10.44 13.43
CA PRO A 181 0.38 -10.13 14.54
C PRO A 181 -0.86 -9.38 14.05
N HIS A 182 -0.66 -8.54 13.04
CA HIS A 182 -1.69 -7.84 12.28
C HIS A 182 -1.34 -7.93 10.80
N PRO A 183 -2.30 -7.78 9.87
CA PRO A 183 -2.00 -7.75 8.44
C PRO A 183 -0.90 -6.73 8.12
N ALA A 184 0.14 -7.16 7.39
CA ALA A 184 1.20 -6.26 6.93
C ALA A 184 0.68 -5.47 5.72
N GLU A 185 0.31 -4.21 5.94
CA GLU A 185 -0.27 -3.35 4.90
C GLU A 185 0.75 -2.99 3.83
N LEU A 186 0.60 -3.54 2.65
CA LEU A 186 1.49 -3.34 1.51
C LEU A 186 1.22 -2.02 0.77
N GLY A 187 0.01 -1.48 0.91
CA GLY A 187 -0.42 -0.23 0.31
C GLY A 187 -0.83 0.80 1.35
N ALA A 188 -2.12 1.12 1.43
CA ALA A 188 -2.64 2.08 2.39
C ALA A 188 -2.46 1.59 3.83
N LEU A 189 -1.83 2.38 4.68
CA LEU A 189 -1.65 2.11 6.12
C LEU A 189 -2.01 3.33 6.96
N TRP A 190 -1.56 4.51 6.53
CA TRP A 190 -1.63 5.73 7.31
C TRP A 190 -2.87 6.56 6.98
N ILE A 191 -3.41 7.20 8.00
CA ILE A 191 -4.33 8.34 7.87
C ILE A 191 -3.76 9.50 8.67
N ALA A 192 -4.03 10.72 8.23
CA ALA A 192 -3.71 11.90 9.02
C ALA A 192 -4.61 11.95 10.25
N ALA A 193 -4.08 12.48 11.37
CA ALA A 193 -4.87 12.58 12.61
C ALA A 193 -6.07 13.52 12.48
N ASP A 194 -5.97 14.50 11.59
CA ASP A 194 -6.99 15.49 11.23
C ASP A 194 -7.74 15.15 9.92
N ASP A 195 -7.69 13.87 9.53
CA ASP A 195 -8.30 13.41 8.28
C ASP A 195 -9.82 13.54 8.30
N ASP A 196 -10.38 13.61 7.09
CA ASP A 196 -11.77 13.89 6.79
C ASP A 196 -12.76 13.11 7.67
N ASP A 197 -13.74 13.80 8.21
CA ASP A 197 -14.83 13.22 8.99
C ASP A 197 -15.52 12.06 8.23
N LEU A 198 -15.69 12.18 6.91
CA LEU A 198 -16.34 11.15 6.09
C LEU A 198 -15.59 9.80 6.11
N LEU A 199 -14.27 9.81 5.97
CA LEU A 199 -13.47 8.58 6.04
C LEU A 199 -13.44 8.02 7.47
N ARG A 200 -13.33 8.90 8.46
CA ARG A 200 -13.35 8.52 9.88
C ARG A 200 -14.66 7.83 10.25
N ASP A 201 -15.80 8.41 9.87
CA ASP A 201 -17.12 7.84 10.15
C ASP A 201 -17.31 6.49 9.45
N ALA A 202 -16.81 6.34 8.22
CA ALA A 202 -16.84 5.07 7.49
C ALA A 202 -15.97 3.99 8.15
N ILE A 203 -14.78 4.35 8.64
CA ILE A 203 -13.87 3.45 9.38
C ILE A 203 -14.53 3.01 10.70
N GLU A 204 -15.16 3.93 11.42
CA GLU A 204 -15.87 3.67 12.66
C GLU A 204 -17.09 2.75 12.45
N ALA A 205 -17.88 3.03 11.42
CA ALA A 205 -19.02 2.20 11.02
C ALA A 205 -18.58 0.78 10.59
N ALA A 206 -17.40 0.63 10.02
CA ALA A 206 -16.79 -0.65 9.67
C ALA A 206 -16.23 -1.40 10.88
N GLY A 207 -16.16 -0.78 12.08
CA GLY A 207 -15.58 -1.37 13.28
C GLY A 207 -14.07 -1.55 13.23
N ILE A 208 -13.39 -0.73 12.45
CA ILE A 208 -11.93 -0.82 12.24
C ILE A 208 -11.20 -0.03 13.31
N THR A 209 -10.20 -0.67 13.92
CA THR A 209 -9.38 -0.05 14.96
C THR A 209 -8.30 0.83 14.36
N ARG A 210 -8.12 2.00 14.95
CA ARG A 210 -7.09 2.98 14.61
C ARG A 210 -6.12 3.12 15.79
N TYR A 211 -4.82 3.17 15.49
CA TYR A 211 -3.77 3.36 16.49
C TYR A 211 -2.92 4.56 16.16
N GLY A 212 -2.87 5.52 17.06
CA GLY A 212 -1.94 6.63 16.97
C GLY A 212 -0.51 6.15 17.25
N LEU A 213 0.40 6.37 16.30
CA LEU A 213 1.83 6.18 16.50
C LEU A 213 2.45 7.54 16.85
N ALA A 214 3.01 7.64 18.05
CA ALA A 214 3.82 8.81 18.39
C ALA A 214 5.08 8.80 17.52
N LEU A 215 5.23 9.79 16.64
CA LEU A 215 6.39 9.89 15.76
C LEU A 215 7.58 10.47 16.53
N VAL A 216 8.43 9.59 17.04
CA VAL A 216 9.69 9.94 17.70
C VAL A 216 10.82 9.56 16.75
N ALA A 217 11.49 10.58 16.20
CA ALA A 217 12.53 10.38 15.20
C ALA A 217 13.90 10.11 15.84
N GLU A 218 14.69 9.24 15.22
CA GLU A 218 16.08 9.00 15.52
C GLU A 218 16.86 8.80 14.22
N ASP A 219 17.87 9.63 14.01
CA ASP A 219 18.75 9.58 12.85
C ASP A 219 20.09 8.95 13.25
N ARG A 220 20.56 7.96 12.49
CA ARG A 220 21.87 7.33 12.74
C ARG A 220 22.75 7.30 11.50
N GLY A 221 24.02 7.65 11.75
CA GLY A 221 25.09 7.44 10.77
C GLY A 221 25.42 5.96 10.56
N PRO A 222 26.22 5.63 9.52
CA PRO A 222 26.62 4.24 9.23
C PRO A 222 27.39 3.57 10.39
N ASP A 223 28.03 4.35 11.23
CA ASP A 223 28.77 3.91 12.43
C ASP A 223 27.87 3.69 13.66
N GLY A 224 26.56 3.89 13.54
CA GLY A 224 25.58 3.80 14.61
C GLY A 224 25.49 5.07 15.48
N ALA A 225 26.29 6.10 15.21
CA ALA A 225 26.22 7.36 15.95
C ALA A 225 24.87 8.06 15.75
N VAL A 226 24.25 8.46 16.84
CA VAL A 226 23.03 9.28 16.80
C VAL A 226 23.38 10.68 16.31
N LEU A 227 22.67 11.10 15.26
CA LEU A 227 22.87 12.42 14.65
C LEU A 227 21.92 13.45 15.26
N GLY A 228 22.44 14.61 15.59
CA GLY A 228 21.62 15.72 16.09
C GLY A 228 20.67 16.28 15.02
N PRO A 229 19.64 17.04 15.42
CA PRO A 229 18.70 17.67 14.48
C PRO A 229 19.41 18.66 13.56
N SER A 230 18.91 18.76 12.31
CA SER A 230 19.44 19.70 11.32
C SER A 230 18.31 20.14 10.39
N SER A 231 18.24 21.42 10.09
CA SER A 231 17.32 21.99 9.09
C SER A 231 17.91 22.11 7.69
N ALA A 232 19.21 21.78 7.51
CA ALA A 232 19.92 22.06 6.26
C ALA A 232 19.22 21.48 5.00
N GLY A 233 18.70 20.26 5.11
CA GLY A 233 17.96 19.62 3.99
C GLY A 233 16.61 20.29 3.72
N SER A 234 15.81 20.52 4.75
CA SER A 234 14.51 21.17 4.63
C SER A 234 14.62 22.63 4.18
N ASP A 235 15.64 23.35 4.65
CA ASP A 235 15.91 24.73 4.22
C ASP A 235 16.27 24.80 2.72
N ALA A 236 17.09 23.86 2.24
CA ALA A 236 17.43 23.77 0.82
C ALA A 236 16.19 23.49 -0.06
N VAL A 237 15.33 22.55 0.35
CA VAL A 237 14.06 22.26 -0.35
C VAL A 237 13.12 23.46 -0.31
N ALA A 238 13.01 24.14 0.83
CA ALA A 238 12.18 25.35 0.97
C ALA A 238 12.67 26.49 0.06
N ALA A 239 14.00 26.71 -0.02
CA ALA A 239 14.61 27.69 -0.91
C ALA A 239 14.34 27.36 -2.38
N ALA A 240 14.51 26.07 -2.77
CA ALA A 240 14.24 25.60 -4.12
C ALA A 240 12.77 25.81 -4.52
N ARG A 241 11.83 25.46 -3.64
CA ARG A 241 10.39 25.68 -3.85
C ARG A 241 10.06 27.17 -4.00
N ALA A 242 10.57 28.04 -3.12
CA ALA A 242 10.35 29.47 -3.18
C ALA A 242 10.86 30.06 -4.51
N TRP A 243 12.02 29.60 -4.99
CA TRP A 243 12.56 30.00 -6.28
C TRP A 243 11.68 29.50 -7.43
N ALA A 244 11.27 28.22 -7.41
CA ALA A 244 10.44 27.62 -8.46
C ALA A 244 9.08 28.31 -8.58
N LEU A 245 8.46 28.72 -7.49
CA LEU A 245 7.20 29.48 -7.46
C LEU A 245 7.30 30.84 -8.16
N ALA A 246 8.48 31.43 -8.20
CA ALA A 246 8.74 32.71 -8.87
C ALA A 246 9.02 32.57 -10.38
N GLN A 247 9.16 31.35 -10.88
CA GLN A 247 9.45 31.11 -12.30
C GLN A 247 8.18 31.08 -13.14
N PRO A 248 8.21 31.63 -14.37
CA PRO A 248 7.03 31.61 -15.26
C PRO A 248 6.78 30.27 -15.94
N GLY A 249 7.69 29.31 -15.83
CA GLY A 249 7.68 28.04 -16.56
C GLY A 249 7.58 26.80 -15.68
N ALA A 250 7.48 25.65 -16.32
CA ALA A 250 7.52 24.35 -15.70
C ALA A 250 8.93 24.03 -15.20
N VAL A 251 9.14 23.97 -13.90
CA VAL A 251 10.43 23.69 -13.27
C VAL A 251 10.31 22.49 -12.38
N SER A 252 11.24 21.54 -12.48
CA SER A 252 11.34 20.41 -11.54
C SER A 252 12.01 20.83 -10.23
N LEU A 253 11.77 20.08 -9.16
CA LEU A 253 12.45 20.30 -7.89
C LEU A 253 13.98 20.17 -8.02
N ALA A 254 14.47 19.22 -8.82
CA ALA A 254 15.89 19.06 -9.06
C ALA A 254 16.51 20.29 -9.78
N ALA A 255 15.81 20.86 -10.76
CA ALA A 255 16.26 22.08 -11.41
C ALA A 255 16.29 23.27 -10.42
N ALA A 256 15.27 23.41 -9.60
CA ALA A 256 15.20 24.45 -8.60
C ALA A 256 16.31 24.32 -7.53
N LEU A 257 16.62 23.10 -7.09
CA LEU A 257 17.74 22.82 -6.16
C LEU A 257 19.07 23.25 -6.77
N ARG A 258 19.32 22.96 -8.06
CA ARG A 258 20.56 23.43 -8.74
C ARG A 258 20.67 24.97 -8.77
N GLU A 259 19.61 25.62 -9.12
CA GLU A 259 19.58 27.09 -9.22
C GLU A 259 19.75 27.79 -7.86
N THR A 260 19.38 27.10 -6.77
CA THR A 260 19.51 27.62 -5.40
C THR A 260 20.74 27.10 -4.65
N GLY A 261 21.61 26.33 -5.32
CA GLY A 261 22.84 25.78 -4.74
C GLY A 261 22.64 24.56 -3.86
N GLY A 262 21.48 23.90 -3.95
CA GLY A 262 21.22 22.67 -3.19
C GLY A 262 22.13 21.51 -3.57
N ASP A 263 22.56 21.43 -4.84
CA ASP A 263 23.52 20.44 -5.33
C ASP A 263 24.98 20.73 -4.95
N ALA A 264 25.27 21.91 -4.45
CA ALA A 264 26.60 22.35 -4.03
C ALA A 264 26.74 22.46 -2.50
N LEU A 265 25.85 21.85 -1.74
CA LEU A 265 25.94 21.83 -0.27
C LEU A 265 27.20 21.11 0.20
N PRO A 266 27.81 21.55 1.33
CA PRO A 266 28.99 20.91 1.91
C PRO A 266 28.78 19.43 2.21
N THR A 267 29.79 18.62 1.88
CA THR A 267 29.82 17.15 2.12
C THR A 267 30.65 16.79 3.35
N GLU A 268 31.42 17.73 3.91
CA GLU A 268 32.23 17.54 5.10
C GLU A 268 31.33 17.23 6.30
N GLY A 269 31.73 16.22 7.08
CA GLY A 269 30.94 15.75 8.22
C GLY A 269 30.18 14.44 7.96
N GLY A 270 30.37 13.83 6.79
CA GLY A 270 29.74 12.53 6.46
C GLY A 270 28.22 12.57 6.54
N ALA A 271 27.60 11.67 7.30
CA ALA A 271 26.15 11.61 7.50
C ALA A 271 25.55 12.88 8.15
N ALA A 272 26.33 13.65 8.89
CA ALA A 272 25.90 14.91 9.50
C ALA A 272 26.01 16.11 8.55
N SER A 273 26.62 15.95 7.36
CA SER A 273 26.82 17.04 6.41
C SER A 273 25.50 17.59 5.85
N PRO A 274 25.47 18.89 5.46
CA PRO A 274 24.31 19.49 4.80
C PRO A 274 23.86 18.71 3.56
N ALA A 275 24.78 18.21 2.74
CA ALA A 275 24.48 17.42 1.56
C ALA A 275 23.78 16.08 1.92
N ALA A 276 24.28 15.36 2.95
CA ALA A 276 23.64 14.12 3.40
C ALA A 276 22.25 14.37 3.99
N ARG A 277 22.06 15.48 4.71
CA ARG A 277 20.75 15.90 5.23
C ARG A 277 19.75 16.19 4.12
N LEU A 278 20.19 16.89 3.05
CA LEU A 278 19.35 17.09 1.88
C LEU A 278 19.01 15.76 1.20
N ALA A 279 19.99 14.87 1.01
CA ALA A 279 19.76 13.55 0.41
C ALA A 279 18.71 12.74 1.20
N ALA A 280 18.76 12.76 2.54
CA ALA A 280 17.77 12.10 3.39
C ALA A 280 16.37 12.71 3.23
N ILE A 281 16.22 14.04 3.20
CA ILE A 281 14.94 14.71 2.94
C ILE A 281 14.41 14.36 1.55
N LEU A 282 15.26 14.35 0.53
CA LEU A 282 14.84 13.96 -0.84
C LEU A 282 14.42 12.49 -0.91
N ALA A 283 15.08 11.60 -0.18
CA ALA A 283 14.70 10.19 -0.12
C ALA A 283 13.39 9.95 0.65
N THR A 284 13.13 10.72 1.71
CA THR A 284 11.99 10.49 2.61
C THR A 284 10.81 11.41 2.31
N ASP A 285 10.97 12.71 2.44
CA ASP A 285 9.86 13.68 2.38
C ASP A 285 9.49 14.04 0.92
N VAL A 286 10.32 13.62 -0.05
CA VAL A 286 10.02 13.77 -1.48
C VAL A 286 9.74 12.41 -2.12
N ALA A 287 10.74 11.53 -2.19
CA ALA A 287 10.63 10.28 -2.94
C ALA A 287 9.62 9.31 -2.33
N ILE A 288 9.62 9.10 -1.02
CA ILE A 288 8.63 8.24 -0.35
C ILE A 288 7.26 8.90 -0.37
N ALA A 289 7.18 10.17 0.00
CA ALA A 289 5.91 10.87 0.16
C ALA A 289 5.13 11.02 -1.15
N HIS A 290 5.81 11.28 -2.27
CA HIS A 290 5.18 11.52 -3.57
C HIS A 290 5.42 10.39 -4.59
N GLY A 291 6.28 9.43 -4.27
CA GLY A 291 6.67 8.36 -5.20
C GLY A 291 7.46 8.87 -6.40
N ALA A 292 8.04 10.07 -6.32
CA ALA A 292 8.65 10.78 -7.45
C ALA A 292 10.10 11.18 -7.16
N ALA A 293 10.96 11.08 -8.16
CA ALA A 293 12.29 11.66 -8.10
C ALA A 293 12.20 13.19 -8.20
N PRO A 294 13.19 13.94 -7.67
CA PRO A 294 13.16 15.41 -7.69
C PRO A 294 13.11 16.03 -9.10
N ASP A 295 13.57 15.33 -10.14
CA ASP A 295 13.49 15.77 -11.53
C ASP A 295 12.12 15.52 -12.16
N GLU A 296 11.34 14.59 -11.64
CA GLU A 296 9.98 14.28 -12.07
C GLU A 296 8.92 15.14 -11.37
N LEU A 297 9.21 15.61 -10.14
CA LEU A 297 8.28 16.36 -9.29
C LEU A 297 8.28 17.84 -9.63
N SER A 298 7.09 18.46 -9.68
CA SER A 298 6.96 19.91 -9.80
C SER A 298 7.64 20.65 -8.64
N GLY A 299 8.64 21.47 -8.92
CA GLY A 299 9.33 22.26 -7.90
C GLY A 299 8.43 23.33 -7.26
N ALA A 300 7.47 23.85 -8.03
CA ALA A 300 6.56 24.88 -7.55
C ALA A 300 5.36 24.31 -6.77
N ARG A 301 4.75 23.22 -7.27
CA ARG A 301 3.45 22.72 -6.81
C ARG A 301 3.48 21.30 -6.26
N GLY A 302 4.53 20.51 -6.57
CA GLY A 302 4.58 19.10 -6.16
C GLY A 302 4.53 18.89 -4.66
N LEU A 303 5.08 19.83 -3.89
CA LEU A 303 5.09 19.80 -2.42
C LEU A 303 3.90 20.54 -1.78
N ASP A 304 2.96 21.08 -2.57
CA ASP A 304 1.72 21.67 -2.05
C ASP A 304 0.70 20.57 -1.70
N GLU A 305 0.81 19.43 -2.37
CA GLU A 305 -0.07 18.30 -2.10
C GLU A 305 0.30 17.68 -0.76
N PRO A 306 -0.68 17.39 0.10
CA PRO A 306 -0.39 16.74 1.37
C PRO A 306 0.28 15.41 1.09
N ALA A 307 1.45 15.21 1.69
CA ALA A 307 2.07 13.90 1.67
C ALA A 307 1.13 12.90 2.34
N PRO A 308 0.96 11.68 1.82
CA PRO A 308 0.12 10.66 2.45
C PRO A 308 0.79 10.09 3.72
N VAL A 309 1.46 10.95 4.47
CA VAL A 309 2.16 10.62 5.72
C VAL A 309 1.21 10.91 6.86
N GLY A 310 0.65 9.85 7.43
CA GLY A 310 -0.15 9.92 8.64
C GLY A 310 0.64 9.41 9.85
N ASN A 311 0.08 9.65 11.02
CA ASN A 311 0.57 9.08 12.28
C ASN A 311 -0.47 8.17 12.95
N VAL A 312 -1.55 7.88 12.27
CA VAL A 312 -2.57 6.94 12.72
C VAL A 312 -2.54 5.72 11.79
N ALA A 313 -2.14 4.58 12.32
CA ALA A 313 -2.14 3.32 11.59
C ALA A 313 -3.50 2.63 11.69
N VAL A 314 -3.91 2.01 10.60
CA VAL A 314 -5.12 1.19 10.52
C VAL A 314 -4.71 -0.27 10.56
N THR A 315 -4.53 -0.82 11.77
CA THR A 315 -3.99 -2.18 11.95
C THR A 315 -5.00 -3.29 11.71
N GLY A 316 -6.29 -2.99 11.68
CA GLY A 316 -7.35 -3.93 11.27
C GLY A 316 -7.50 -4.06 9.76
N GLY A 317 -6.74 -3.27 9.01
CA GLY A 317 -6.71 -3.22 7.55
C GLY A 317 -7.86 -2.43 6.93
N PHE A 318 -7.54 -1.58 5.98
CA PHE A 318 -8.55 -0.92 5.13
C PHE A 318 -9.37 -1.93 4.30
N ALA A 319 -8.90 -3.18 4.15
CA ALA A 319 -9.68 -4.24 3.50
C ALA A 319 -11.03 -4.48 4.19
N GLY A 320 -11.10 -4.30 5.51
CA GLY A 320 -12.35 -4.34 6.28
C GLY A 320 -13.34 -3.27 5.85
N LEU A 321 -12.87 -2.06 5.51
CA LEU A 321 -13.70 -0.97 4.99
C LEU A 321 -14.29 -1.30 3.62
N VAL A 322 -13.47 -1.83 2.70
CA VAL A 322 -13.93 -2.27 1.37
C VAL A 322 -15.02 -3.34 1.51
N GLN A 323 -14.82 -4.32 2.39
CA GLN A 323 -15.80 -5.37 2.67
C GLN A 323 -17.09 -4.80 3.31
N HIS A 324 -16.95 -3.84 4.24
CA HIS A 324 -18.09 -3.18 4.89
C HIS A 324 -18.96 -2.44 3.87
N LEU A 325 -18.36 -1.69 2.95
CA LEU A 325 -19.09 -0.94 1.92
C LEU A 325 -19.92 -1.83 0.99
N LEU A 326 -19.51 -3.06 0.78
CA LEU A 326 -20.22 -4.01 -0.07
C LEU A 326 -21.13 -4.97 0.71
N ARG A 327 -21.08 -4.94 2.05
CA ARG A 327 -21.87 -5.83 2.88
C ARG A 327 -23.36 -5.53 2.75
N ASP A 328 -24.16 -6.59 2.62
CA ASP A 328 -25.62 -6.53 2.54
C ASP A 328 -26.16 -5.65 1.39
N GLN A 329 -25.32 -5.44 0.36
CA GLN A 329 -25.69 -4.74 -0.84
C GLN A 329 -25.98 -5.72 -1.99
N ASP A 330 -27.07 -5.46 -2.70
CA ASP A 330 -27.40 -6.16 -3.94
C ASP A 330 -26.62 -5.55 -5.11
N ILE A 331 -25.28 -5.74 -5.09
CA ILE A 331 -24.33 -5.29 -6.11
C ILE A 331 -23.79 -6.52 -6.83
N ASP A 332 -23.93 -6.57 -8.16
CA ASP A 332 -23.33 -7.61 -8.99
C ASP A 332 -21.82 -7.34 -9.11
N VAL A 333 -20.98 -8.22 -8.53
CA VAL A 333 -19.52 -8.07 -8.53
C VAL A 333 -18.87 -9.07 -9.48
N LEU A 334 -18.36 -8.57 -10.61
CA LEU A 334 -17.61 -9.35 -11.61
C LEU A 334 -16.11 -9.26 -11.30
N ARG A 335 -15.57 -10.30 -10.68
CA ARG A 335 -14.14 -10.43 -10.41
C ARG A 335 -13.41 -11.08 -11.58
N GLU A 336 -12.07 -10.97 -11.61
CA GLU A 336 -11.21 -11.50 -12.66
C GLU A 336 -11.66 -11.05 -14.05
N SER A 337 -12.22 -9.83 -14.12
CA SER A 337 -12.88 -9.26 -15.29
C SER A 337 -12.23 -7.93 -15.67
N THR A 338 -11.25 -7.97 -16.56
CA THR A 338 -10.61 -6.76 -17.09
C THR A 338 -11.51 -6.08 -18.11
N VAL A 339 -11.64 -4.74 -18.03
CA VAL A 339 -12.31 -3.95 -19.06
C VAL A 339 -11.26 -3.50 -20.06
N SER A 340 -11.44 -3.86 -21.34
CA SER A 340 -10.51 -3.52 -22.43
C SER A 340 -10.99 -2.36 -23.31
N ARG A 341 -12.30 -2.07 -23.33
CA ARG A 341 -12.90 -0.96 -24.09
C ARG A 341 -14.14 -0.43 -23.41
N ILE A 342 -14.31 0.88 -23.48
CA ILE A 342 -15.52 1.62 -23.09
C ILE A 342 -15.99 2.42 -24.29
N ALA A 343 -17.13 2.03 -24.86
CA ALA A 343 -17.77 2.74 -25.97
C ALA A 343 -18.95 3.57 -25.45
N TYR A 344 -18.95 4.87 -25.73
CA TYR A 344 -19.97 5.81 -25.24
C TYR A 344 -20.39 6.77 -26.36
N GLY A 345 -21.55 7.41 -26.28
CA GLY A 345 -21.97 8.44 -27.22
C GLY A 345 -23.33 8.21 -27.91
N ASN A 346 -23.87 7.00 -27.92
CA ASN A 346 -25.15 6.67 -28.57
C ASN A 346 -26.26 6.28 -27.57
N GLY A 347 -26.37 7.00 -26.46
CA GLY A 347 -27.41 6.80 -25.45
C GLY A 347 -27.06 5.77 -24.37
N ARG A 348 -26.33 4.71 -24.67
CA ARG A 348 -25.85 3.70 -23.71
C ARG A 348 -24.33 3.59 -23.75
N VAL A 349 -23.79 3.04 -22.69
CA VAL A 349 -22.36 2.74 -22.59
C VAL A 349 -22.14 1.23 -22.74
N GLY A 350 -21.27 0.85 -23.69
CA GLY A 350 -20.84 -0.53 -23.89
C GLY A 350 -19.47 -0.78 -23.28
N LEU A 351 -19.35 -1.78 -22.43
CA LEU A 351 -18.07 -2.25 -21.91
C LEU A 351 -17.69 -3.57 -22.57
N ARG A 352 -16.45 -3.69 -23.05
CA ARG A 352 -15.88 -4.94 -23.53
C ARG A 352 -14.94 -5.50 -22.48
N LEU A 353 -15.18 -6.72 -22.04
CA LEU A 353 -14.32 -7.43 -21.12
C LEU A 353 -13.19 -8.15 -21.85
N GLY A 354 -12.07 -8.41 -21.15
CA GLY A 354 -10.96 -9.19 -21.69
C GLY A 354 -11.32 -10.63 -22.05
N SER A 355 -12.34 -11.20 -21.40
CA SER A 355 -12.93 -12.50 -21.73
C SER A 355 -13.64 -12.53 -23.09
N GLY A 356 -13.92 -11.36 -23.67
CA GLY A 356 -14.71 -11.21 -24.89
C GLY A 356 -16.20 -10.96 -24.64
N GLU A 357 -16.67 -10.98 -23.41
CA GLU A 357 -18.03 -10.61 -23.04
C GLU A 357 -18.23 -9.09 -23.15
N SER A 358 -19.49 -8.67 -23.26
CA SER A 358 -19.86 -7.27 -23.33
C SER A 358 -21.00 -6.96 -22.36
N LEU A 359 -20.90 -5.82 -21.70
CA LEU A 359 -21.95 -5.27 -20.84
C LEU A 359 -22.52 -4.01 -21.49
N SER A 360 -23.83 -3.80 -21.38
CA SER A 360 -24.50 -2.55 -21.79
C SER A 360 -25.15 -1.93 -20.57
N VAL A 361 -24.76 -0.69 -20.27
CA VAL A 361 -25.22 0.08 -19.12
C VAL A 361 -25.61 1.50 -19.54
N ASP A 362 -26.25 2.25 -18.66
CA ASP A 362 -26.62 3.63 -18.96
C ASP A 362 -25.47 4.60 -18.72
N ARG A 363 -24.64 4.32 -17.69
CA ARG A 363 -23.47 5.14 -17.30
C ARG A 363 -22.34 4.26 -16.78
N VAL A 364 -21.13 4.81 -16.77
CA VAL A 364 -19.95 4.14 -16.20
C VAL A 364 -19.17 5.08 -15.32
N VAL A 365 -18.73 4.58 -14.16
CA VAL A 365 -17.74 5.24 -13.29
C VAL A 365 -16.43 4.49 -13.45
N VAL A 366 -15.39 5.18 -13.92
CA VAL A 366 -14.03 4.64 -14.13
C VAL A 366 -13.18 5.02 -12.93
N THR A 367 -12.69 4.02 -12.19
CA THR A 367 -11.89 4.21 -10.98
C THR A 367 -10.52 3.55 -11.04
N VAL A 368 -10.08 3.21 -12.25
CA VAL A 368 -8.76 2.60 -12.44
C VAL A 368 -7.63 3.58 -12.12
N PRO A 369 -6.48 3.09 -11.63
CA PRO A 369 -5.34 3.94 -11.31
C PRO A 369 -4.82 4.74 -12.52
N LEU A 370 -4.18 5.89 -12.24
CA LEU A 370 -3.59 6.76 -13.25
C LEU A 370 -2.65 6.02 -14.21
N GLY A 371 -1.78 5.16 -13.70
CA GLY A 371 -0.84 4.40 -14.53
C GLY A 371 -1.54 3.45 -15.51
N VAL A 372 -2.70 2.92 -15.14
CA VAL A 372 -3.53 2.09 -16.04
C VAL A 372 -4.13 2.93 -17.17
N LEU A 373 -4.55 4.18 -16.88
CA LEU A 373 -5.02 5.12 -17.91
C LEU A 373 -3.88 5.52 -18.84
N GLN A 374 -2.69 5.80 -18.32
CA GLN A 374 -1.51 6.16 -19.11
C GLN A 374 -1.02 5.06 -20.05
N GLU A 375 -1.12 3.81 -19.60
CA GLU A 375 -0.79 2.64 -20.44
C GLU A 375 -1.76 2.45 -21.61
N GLY A 376 -2.94 3.07 -21.55
CA GLY A 376 -3.99 2.86 -22.55
C GLY A 376 -4.60 1.47 -22.51
N ALA A 377 -4.57 0.82 -21.34
CA ALA A 377 -5.13 -0.52 -21.15
C ALA A 377 -6.64 -0.60 -21.43
N ILE A 378 -7.33 0.53 -21.35
CA ILE A 378 -8.75 0.68 -21.70
C ILE A 378 -8.88 1.60 -22.91
N ALA A 379 -9.35 1.09 -24.02
CA ALA A 379 -9.66 1.89 -25.21
C ALA A 379 -11.00 2.61 -25.03
N PHE A 380 -11.01 3.93 -25.18
CA PHE A 380 -12.24 4.74 -25.17
C PHE A 380 -12.71 5.04 -26.60
N ASP A 381 -14.03 4.91 -26.83
CA ASP A 381 -14.64 5.18 -28.13
C ASP A 381 -15.96 5.96 -27.93
N PRO A 382 -16.02 7.24 -28.33
CA PRO A 382 -14.94 8.02 -28.93
C PRO A 382 -13.71 8.14 -28.02
N ALA A 383 -12.55 8.58 -28.56
CA ALA A 383 -11.38 8.89 -27.78
C ALA A 383 -11.69 9.95 -26.70
N LEU A 384 -10.94 9.90 -25.59
CA LEU A 384 -11.12 10.88 -24.50
C LEU A 384 -10.94 12.33 -25.04
N PRO A 385 -11.68 13.31 -24.49
CA PRO A 385 -11.42 14.71 -24.80
C PRO A 385 -9.97 15.10 -24.51
N SER A 386 -9.44 16.02 -25.30
CA SER A 386 -8.04 16.48 -25.16
C SER A 386 -7.71 16.98 -23.75
N SER A 387 -8.69 17.54 -23.03
CA SER A 387 -8.50 17.95 -21.63
C SER A 387 -8.17 16.79 -20.69
N HIS A 388 -8.80 15.61 -20.89
CA HIS A 388 -8.49 14.41 -20.12
C HIS A 388 -7.14 13.84 -20.49
N ASP A 389 -6.82 13.79 -21.79
CA ASP A 389 -5.52 13.31 -22.27
C ASP A 389 -4.37 14.18 -21.76
N VAL A 390 -4.54 15.50 -21.70
CA VAL A 390 -3.56 16.43 -21.12
C VAL A 390 -3.41 16.16 -19.63
N ALA A 391 -4.52 16.06 -18.89
CA ALA A 391 -4.52 15.81 -17.46
C ALA A 391 -3.86 14.45 -17.11
N ILE A 392 -4.18 13.39 -17.85
CA ILE A 392 -3.56 12.06 -17.66
C ILE A 392 -2.04 12.13 -17.83
N ARG A 393 -1.54 12.89 -18.81
CA ARG A 393 -0.09 13.03 -19.03
C ARG A 393 0.60 14.00 -18.08
N ALA A 394 -0.14 15.00 -17.57
CA ALA A 394 0.40 15.99 -16.63
C ALA A 394 0.69 15.41 -15.25
N LEU A 395 -0.07 14.41 -14.85
CA LEU A 395 0.14 13.70 -13.59
C LEU A 395 1.15 12.57 -13.74
N GLY A 396 1.93 12.28 -12.68
CA GLY A 396 2.86 11.15 -12.63
C GLY A 396 2.29 9.98 -11.81
N PRO A 397 2.45 8.73 -12.24
CA PRO A 397 2.21 7.57 -11.38
C PRO A 397 3.43 7.36 -10.49
N GLY A 398 3.27 7.52 -9.19
CA GLY A 398 4.36 7.42 -8.23
C GLY A 398 4.85 5.99 -8.03
N ARG A 399 6.06 5.89 -7.52
CA ARG A 399 6.72 4.63 -7.14
C ARG A 399 7.09 4.73 -5.66
N ALA A 400 6.26 4.16 -4.81
CA ALA A 400 6.54 4.03 -3.38
C ALA A 400 6.10 2.64 -2.92
N ASP A 401 7.01 1.94 -2.28
CA ASP A 401 6.83 0.56 -1.86
C ASP A 401 7.18 0.37 -0.39
N ARG A 402 6.69 -0.73 0.19
CA ARG A 402 6.90 -1.10 1.58
C ARG A 402 7.55 -2.45 1.71
N ILE A 403 8.45 -2.54 2.68
CA ILE A 403 9.12 -3.76 3.07
C ILE A 403 8.85 -3.97 4.56
N TRP A 404 8.29 -5.12 4.90
CA TRP A 404 7.94 -5.51 6.25
C TRP A 404 8.84 -6.62 6.73
N LEU A 405 9.38 -6.48 7.94
CA LEU A 405 10.20 -7.48 8.62
C LEU A 405 9.63 -7.71 10.01
N ARG A 406 9.41 -8.98 10.38
CA ARG A 406 9.11 -9.38 11.75
C ARG A 406 10.25 -10.23 12.28
N PHE A 407 10.65 -9.98 13.50
CA PHE A 407 11.71 -10.73 14.19
C PHE A 407 11.13 -11.56 15.33
N ALA A 408 11.89 -12.55 15.81
CA ALA A 408 11.51 -13.33 16.99
C ALA A 408 11.62 -12.48 18.26
N GLU A 409 12.70 -11.69 18.35
CA GLU A 409 13.00 -10.78 19.45
C GLU A 409 13.55 -9.47 18.87
N PRO A 410 13.38 -8.33 19.57
CA PRO A 410 13.98 -7.07 19.14
C PRO A 410 15.51 -7.13 19.29
N PHE A 411 16.22 -6.64 18.29
CA PHE A 411 17.68 -6.46 18.35
C PHE A 411 18.06 -4.99 18.57
N TRP A 412 17.11 -4.15 18.89
CA TRP A 412 17.27 -2.71 19.16
C TRP A 412 16.72 -2.37 20.54
N SER A 413 17.31 -1.36 21.18
CA SER A 413 16.86 -0.84 22.48
C SER A 413 16.22 0.56 22.39
N THR A 414 16.36 1.23 21.23
CA THR A 414 15.74 2.54 21.04
C THR A 414 14.22 2.47 21.07
N THR A 415 13.62 3.47 21.74
CA THR A 415 12.16 3.66 21.79
C THR A 415 11.65 4.56 20.65
N ALA A 416 12.56 5.07 19.80
CA ALA A 416 12.18 5.83 18.61
C ALA A 416 11.30 4.97 17.68
N THR A 417 10.35 5.62 17.05
CA THR A 417 9.38 4.96 16.16
C THR A 417 9.62 5.22 14.69
N VAL A 418 10.41 6.26 14.38
CA VAL A 418 10.81 6.63 13.03
C VAL A 418 12.33 6.72 12.99
N TRP A 419 12.95 5.88 12.17
CA TRP A 419 14.40 5.83 12.06
C TRP A 419 14.85 6.33 10.70
N THR A 420 15.85 7.19 10.68
CA THR A 420 16.52 7.57 9.43
C THR A 420 17.90 6.93 9.41
N SER A 421 18.10 6.02 8.45
CA SER A 421 19.40 5.38 8.21
C SER A 421 20.17 6.14 7.13
N TYR A 422 21.36 6.60 7.46
CA TYR A 422 22.28 7.26 6.52
C TYR A 422 23.26 6.22 5.96
N ASP A 423 22.72 5.13 5.37
CA ASP A 423 23.53 4.11 4.74
C ASP A 423 24.14 4.58 3.41
N GLU A 424 25.28 4.00 3.02
CA GLU A 424 25.99 4.39 1.79
C GLU A 424 25.17 4.11 0.52
N ASP A 425 24.28 3.11 0.58
CA ASP A 425 23.44 2.70 -0.54
C ASP A 425 22.20 3.58 -0.73
N GLY A 426 21.75 4.29 0.32
CA GLY A 426 20.59 5.19 0.33
C GLY A 426 19.27 4.54 -0.11
N ARG A 427 19.14 3.20 0.01
CA ARG A 427 17.93 2.48 -0.43
C ARG A 427 16.85 2.46 0.61
N PHE A 428 17.26 2.25 1.90
CA PHE A 428 16.36 2.12 3.03
C PHE A 428 16.59 3.26 4.01
N THR A 429 16.28 4.47 3.59
CA THR A 429 16.50 5.65 4.42
C THR A 429 15.49 5.77 5.55
N ARG A 430 14.24 5.35 5.35
CA ARG A 430 13.16 5.46 6.34
C ARG A 430 12.69 4.10 6.83
N TRP A 431 12.72 3.93 8.17
CA TRP A 431 12.15 2.79 8.88
C TRP A 431 11.13 3.24 9.93
N TYR A 432 10.13 2.41 10.16
CA TYR A 432 9.17 2.55 11.24
C TYR A 432 9.28 1.37 12.19
N ASN A 433 9.50 1.65 13.47
CA ASN A 433 9.37 0.67 14.54
C ASN A 433 7.90 0.60 14.96
N LEU A 434 7.24 -0.46 14.58
CA LEU A 434 5.82 -0.67 14.84
C LEU A 434 5.56 -1.48 16.12
N MET A 435 6.59 -1.87 16.85
CA MET A 435 6.45 -2.62 18.11
C MET A 435 5.53 -1.92 19.12
N PRO A 436 5.52 -0.57 19.27
CA PRO A 436 4.60 0.09 20.20
C PRO A 436 3.11 -0.10 19.88
N ILE A 437 2.75 -0.37 18.63
CA ILE A 437 1.34 -0.58 18.22
C ILE A 437 1.03 -2.04 17.89
N SER A 438 2.02 -2.85 17.50
CA SER A 438 1.84 -4.27 17.19
C SER A 438 2.00 -5.18 18.41
N GLY A 439 2.72 -4.72 19.43
CA GLY A 439 3.14 -5.54 20.58
C GLY A 439 4.24 -6.54 20.26
N GLU A 440 4.75 -6.56 19.01
CA GLU A 440 5.76 -7.50 18.53
C GLU A 440 6.87 -6.81 17.73
N PRO A 441 8.06 -7.42 17.60
CA PRO A 441 9.21 -6.84 16.90
C PRO A 441 8.96 -6.75 15.38
N VAL A 442 8.22 -5.74 14.97
CA VAL A 442 7.90 -5.49 13.56
C VAL A 442 8.52 -4.17 13.13
N LEU A 443 9.30 -4.22 12.06
CA LEU A 443 9.85 -3.06 11.37
C LEU A 443 9.27 -2.96 9.97
N MET A 444 9.03 -1.73 9.51
CA MET A 444 8.58 -1.45 8.15
C MET A 444 9.47 -0.38 7.54
N ALA A 445 10.05 -0.66 6.37
CA ALA A 445 10.67 0.36 5.54
C ALA A 445 9.69 0.90 4.50
N GLU A 446 9.82 2.17 4.19
CA GLU A 446 9.26 2.78 2.98
C GLU A 446 10.39 3.19 2.05
N VAL A 447 10.20 2.93 0.76
CA VAL A 447 11.14 3.29 -0.31
C VAL A 447 10.37 4.00 -1.42
N GLY A 448 11.00 5.00 -2.06
CA GLY A 448 10.35 5.79 -3.11
C GLY A 448 11.23 6.03 -4.32
N ALA A 449 10.59 6.37 -5.44
CA ALA A 449 11.23 6.73 -6.70
C ALA A 449 12.31 5.71 -7.15
N GLU A 450 13.55 6.15 -7.39
CA GLU A 450 14.65 5.27 -7.82
C GLU A 450 14.98 4.16 -6.80
N ALA A 451 14.83 4.43 -5.49
CA ALA A 451 15.06 3.41 -4.48
C ALA A 451 14.03 2.27 -4.60
N ALA A 452 12.76 2.59 -4.87
CA ALA A 452 11.72 1.60 -5.14
C ALA A 452 12.03 0.77 -6.39
N GLU A 453 12.51 1.40 -7.49
CA GLU A 453 12.92 0.67 -8.69
C GLU A 453 14.08 -0.31 -8.41
N ARG A 454 15.10 0.15 -7.68
CA ARG A 454 16.24 -0.70 -7.30
C ARG A 454 15.81 -1.89 -6.43
N VAL A 455 14.87 -1.65 -5.51
CA VAL A 455 14.30 -2.68 -4.62
C VAL A 455 13.44 -3.66 -5.41
N ALA A 456 12.61 -3.19 -6.34
CA ALA A 456 11.77 -4.04 -7.19
C ALA A 456 12.59 -5.01 -8.06
N ALA A 457 13.78 -4.59 -8.49
CA ALA A 457 14.70 -5.41 -9.29
C ALA A 457 15.43 -6.51 -8.49
N MET A 458 15.33 -6.52 -7.16
CA MET A 458 16.02 -7.50 -6.30
C MET A 458 15.14 -8.73 -6.07
N ASP A 459 15.77 -9.90 -5.95
CA ASP A 459 15.09 -11.05 -5.36
C ASP A 459 14.93 -10.90 -3.84
N ASP A 460 14.10 -11.73 -3.23
CA ASP A 460 13.75 -11.62 -1.82
C ASP A 460 14.94 -11.84 -0.87
N GLU A 461 15.92 -12.65 -1.25
CA GLU A 461 17.12 -12.92 -0.44
C GLU A 461 18.04 -11.69 -0.44
N ALA A 462 18.36 -11.18 -1.62
CA ALA A 462 19.18 -9.97 -1.78
C ALA A 462 18.52 -8.75 -1.11
N LEU A 463 17.18 -8.65 -1.21
CA LEU A 463 16.42 -7.58 -0.60
C LEU A 463 16.47 -7.63 0.93
N ARG A 464 16.24 -8.81 1.54
CA ARG A 464 16.36 -8.98 3.00
C ARG A 464 17.77 -8.65 3.49
N ALA A 465 18.79 -9.14 2.79
CA ALA A 465 20.17 -8.85 3.14
C ALA A 465 20.49 -7.34 3.06
N ALA A 466 19.97 -6.63 2.06
CA ALA A 466 20.14 -5.18 1.94
C ALA A 466 19.39 -4.42 3.05
N ALA A 467 18.16 -4.83 3.35
CA ALA A 467 17.36 -4.27 4.43
C ALA A 467 18.04 -4.45 5.80
N LEU A 468 18.56 -5.64 6.09
CA LEU A 468 19.30 -5.91 7.33
C LEU A 468 20.58 -5.06 7.43
N ARG A 469 21.31 -4.84 6.33
CA ARG A 469 22.49 -3.94 6.37
C ARG A 469 22.11 -2.52 6.77
N SER A 470 21.01 -1.99 6.26
CA SER A 470 20.55 -0.62 6.61
C SER A 470 20.05 -0.49 8.04
N LEU A 471 19.71 -1.61 8.69
CA LEU A 471 19.30 -1.68 10.09
C LEU A 471 20.48 -1.86 11.07
N ALA A 472 21.66 -2.23 10.57
CA ALA A 472 22.84 -2.46 11.42
C ALA A 472 23.18 -1.25 12.35
N PRO A 473 23.05 0.02 11.92
CA PRO A 473 23.29 1.16 12.80
C PRO A 473 22.38 1.21 14.03
N PHE A 474 21.22 0.56 14.01
CA PHE A 474 20.25 0.54 15.10
C PHE A 474 20.39 -0.67 16.02
N ALA A 475 21.34 -1.55 15.74
CA ALA A 475 21.57 -2.75 16.53
C ALA A 475 22.11 -2.41 17.92
N ASP A 476 21.59 -3.10 18.92
CA ASP A 476 22.11 -3.07 20.28
C ASP A 476 23.01 -4.30 20.49
N THR A 477 24.31 -4.06 20.69
CA THR A 477 25.29 -5.13 20.82
C THR A 477 25.10 -5.98 22.08
N GLU A 478 24.46 -5.43 23.13
CA GLU A 478 24.15 -6.19 24.33
C GLU A 478 23.02 -7.18 24.10
N LEU A 479 22.01 -6.78 23.32
CA LEU A 479 20.89 -7.66 22.93
C LEU A 479 21.33 -8.75 21.95
N LEU A 480 22.34 -8.48 21.12
CA LEU A 480 22.89 -9.45 20.19
C LEU A 480 23.90 -10.43 20.84
N ALA A 481 24.44 -10.10 22.01
CA ALA A 481 25.28 -10.99 22.75
C ALA A 481 24.45 -12.16 23.28
N THR A 482 24.69 -13.36 22.74
CA THR A 482 24.04 -14.59 23.20
C THR A 482 24.27 -14.73 24.72
N PRO A 483 23.24 -14.99 25.53
CA PRO A 483 23.51 -15.31 26.93
C PRO A 483 24.39 -16.55 26.98
N GLU A 484 25.58 -16.45 27.60
CA GLU A 484 26.39 -17.64 27.89
C GLU A 484 25.49 -18.66 28.61
N PRO A 485 25.52 -19.94 28.23
CA PRO A 485 24.75 -20.95 28.94
C PRO A 485 25.20 -20.94 30.40
N THR A 486 24.32 -20.47 31.27
CA THR A 486 24.53 -20.51 32.72
C THR A 486 24.72 -21.99 33.09
N THR A 487 25.94 -22.42 33.25
CA THR A 487 26.27 -23.71 33.86
C THR A 487 25.89 -23.67 35.33
N THR A 488 24.61 -23.73 35.60
CA THR A 488 24.09 -24.05 36.94
C THR A 488 23.94 -25.54 37.05
N GLY A 489 24.94 -26.19 37.60
CA GLY A 489 24.86 -27.60 37.84
C GLY A 489 26.06 -28.17 38.55
N GLU A 490 26.49 -27.60 39.68
CA GLU A 490 27.21 -28.43 40.64
C GLU A 490 26.23 -29.45 41.22
N PRO A 491 26.47 -30.74 41.11
CA PRO A 491 25.66 -31.75 41.80
C PRO A 491 25.91 -31.67 43.30
N ARG A 492 24.87 -31.23 44.02
CA ARG A 492 24.84 -31.24 45.47
C ARG A 492 25.05 -32.66 45.94
N ALA A 493 26.16 -32.93 46.59
CA ALA A 493 26.47 -34.20 47.23
C ALA A 493 25.37 -34.50 48.25
N THR A 494 24.71 -35.63 48.12
CA THR A 494 23.81 -36.23 49.13
C THR A 494 24.61 -36.72 50.32
N PRO A 495 24.28 -36.34 51.57
CA PRO A 495 24.90 -36.97 52.71
C PRO A 495 24.32 -38.39 52.88
N THR A 496 25.21 -39.37 52.91
CA THR A 496 24.90 -40.78 53.26
C THR A 496 24.76 -40.89 54.76
N PRO A 497 23.88 -41.79 55.31
CA PRO A 497 23.49 -41.91 56.68
C PRO A 497 24.55 -42.37 57.68
#